data_4c10dff4c99b46ba83eafd3edb4cea9a
#
_entry.id   4c10dff4c99b46ba83eafd3edb4cea9a
#
_cell.length_a   1.000
_cell.length_b   1.000
_cell.length_c   1.000
_cell.angle_alpha   90.00
_cell.angle_beta   90.00
_cell.angle_gamma   90.00
#
_symmetry.space_group_name_H-M   'P 1'
#
loop_
_entity.id
_entity.type
_entity.pdbx_description
1 polymer ?
#
loop_
_entity_poly.entity_id
_entity_poly.type
_entity_poly.pdbx_seq_one_letter_code
_entity_poly.pdbx_strand_id
1 'polypeptide(L)'
;MREGKLHYGWIVIFMGLLTTIAAHGFGRMAYTIILPAMKDGLKFDYTQLGLLGTGNFIGYLTMAIIGGFLAARFGTRIVITLALILLGITLILTGLAQSFGYAFTMRFLTGMGNGAAYVPAMALGSVWFAMKRRGFATGIVSGGIGAGTLISGLLVPLILAAYGHEGWRYAWYILGGTALVIAGIVFALIRSRPDEKGLLPVGVSEKDSPPPSPAGPKVSSLQWSSVYGMPSVWYLGLVYFFYGFSYIIYMTFFAAYLVKEMGLTQAYAGGLWALVGGLSTFCGIIWGHISDRLGRSRGAALAYFVLGLSYLVYALIKTEFGFYLSAIMFGLTAWSIPTIMAAAAGDFVGPRLASAGLGFITLFFGIGQALGPALGGYLADISRSFTVPFLVAGGISFAGMVASLFLKKPQA
;
A
#
# COMPACT_ATOMS: atom_id res chain seq x y z
N MET A 1 -28.66 18.88 -19.26
CA MET A 1 -28.06 17.63 -18.67
C MET A 1 -29.01 16.50 -18.96
N ARG A 2 -28.60 15.44 -19.65
CA ARG A 2 -29.43 14.24 -19.84
C ARG A 2 -29.53 13.57 -18.49
N GLU A 3 -30.67 13.68 -17.84
CA GLU A 3 -30.98 12.97 -16.60
C GLU A 3 -30.85 11.47 -16.82
N GLY A 4 -30.10 10.80 -15.94
CA GLY A 4 -30.08 9.33 -15.84
C GLY A 4 -28.80 8.60 -16.25
N LYS A 5 -27.75 9.25 -16.81
CA LYS A 5 -26.51 8.54 -17.15
C LYS A 5 -25.41 8.82 -16.12
N LEU A 6 -24.83 7.73 -15.56
CA LEU A 6 -23.69 7.79 -14.66
C LEU A 6 -22.54 8.57 -15.34
N HIS A 7 -22.01 9.60 -14.67
CA HIS A 7 -20.91 10.39 -15.22
C HIS A 7 -19.66 9.52 -15.40
N TYR A 8 -18.98 9.63 -16.55
CA TYR A 8 -17.85 8.77 -16.91
C TYR A 8 -16.70 8.78 -15.88
N GLY A 9 -16.56 9.86 -15.11
CA GLY A 9 -15.61 9.95 -14.00
C GLY A 9 -15.74 8.82 -12.98
N TRP A 10 -16.95 8.29 -12.74
CA TRP A 10 -17.16 7.16 -11.85
C TRP A 10 -16.61 5.85 -12.42
N ILE A 11 -16.71 5.67 -13.76
CA ILE A 11 -16.10 4.53 -14.45
C ILE A 11 -14.59 4.59 -14.29
N VAL A 12 -13.99 5.78 -14.47
CA VAL A 12 -12.53 5.96 -14.31
C VAL A 12 -12.07 5.66 -12.87
N ILE A 13 -12.82 6.10 -11.85
CA ILE A 13 -12.49 5.81 -10.45
C ILE A 13 -12.63 4.31 -10.14
N PHE A 14 -13.66 3.65 -10.69
CA PHE A 14 -13.80 2.21 -10.55
C PHE A 14 -12.63 1.44 -11.23
N MET A 15 -12.14 1.92 -12.36
CA MET A 15 -10.92 1.38 -12.99
C MET A 15 -9.69 1.63 -12.12
N GLY A 16 -9.61 2.78 -11.45
CA GLY A 16 -8.57 3.08 -10.45
C GLY A 16 -8.61 2.09 -9.26
N LEU A 17 -9.81 1.77 -8.77
CA LEU A 17 -10.02 0.74 -7.75
C LEU A 17 -9.50 -0.63 -8.21
N LEU A 18 -9.89 -1.09 -9.42
CA LEU A 18 -9.42 -2.35 -9.99
C LEU A 18 -7.90 -2.36 -10.18
N THR A 19 -7.33 -1.23 -10.62
CA THR A 19 -5.86 -1.05 -10.72
C THR A 19 -5.20 -1.27 -9.36
N THR A 20 -5.74 -0.71 -8.29
CA THR A 20 -5.18 -0.85 -6.94
C THR A 20 -5.36 -2.26 -6.39
N ILE A 21 -6.49 -2.94 -6.67
CA ILE A 21 -6.69 -4.35 -6.35
C ILE A 21 -5.59 -5.21 -6.98
N ALA A 22 -5.33 -5.03 -8.28
CA ALA A 22 -4.29 -5.79 -8.97
C ALA A 22 -2.89 -5.41 -8.46
N ALA A 23 -2.56 -4.13 -8.40
CA ALA A 23 -1.23 -3.65 -8.07
C ALA A 23 -0.86 -3.98 -6.60
N HIS A 24 -1.67 -3.54 -5.63
CA HIS A 24 -1.40 -3.78 -4.21
C HIS A 24 -1.92 -5.12 -3.73
N GLY A 25 -3.17 -5.48 -4.04
CA GLY A 25 -3.79 -6.73 -3.60
C GLY A 25 -3.02 -7.95 -4.10
N PHE A 26 -2.89 -8.09 -5.40
CA PHE A 26 -2.25 -9.26 -6.00
C PHE A 26 -0.72 -9.14 -6.03
N GLY A 27 -0.19 -7.97 -6.37
CA GLY A 27 1.25 -7.77 -6.47
C GLY A 27 1.99 -7.77 -5.12
N ARG A 28 1.30 -7.44 -4.02
CA ARG A 28 1.93 -7.24 -2.72
C ARG A 28 1.26 -8.03 -1.58
N MET A 29 -0.06 -7.85 -1.35
CA MET A 29 -0.74 -8.41 -0.19
C MET A 29 -0.94 -9.92 -0.28
N ALA A 30 -1.13 -10.47 -1.49
CA ALA A 30 -1.23 -11.90 -1.72
C ALA A 30 0.05 -12.67 -1.32
N TYR A 31 1.22 -12.01 -1.38
CA TYR A 31 2.50 -12.61 -0.98
C TYR A 31 2.46 -13.14 0.45
N THR A 32 1.84 -12.45 1.37
CA THR A 32 1.67 -12.86 2.77
C THR A 32 1.08 -14.26 2.90
N ILE A 33 0.03 -14.56 2.13
CA ILE A 33 -0.66 -15.86 2.20
C ILE A 33 0.05 -16.93 1.37
N ILE A 34 0.73 -16.54 0.29
CA ILE A 34 1.49 -17.48 -0.57
C ILE A 34 2.83 -17.89 0.09
N LEU A 35 3.42 -17.01 0.90
CA LEU A 35 4.77 -17.15 1.47
C LEU A 35 5.00 -18.50 2.16
N PRO A 36 4.12 -19.05 3.03
CA PRO A 36 4.34 -20.34 3.68
C PRO A 36 4.47 -21.50 2.69
N ALA A 37 3.63 -21.54 1.65
CA ALA A 37 3.65 -22.57 0.61
C ALA A 37 4.87 -22.41 -0.32
N MET A 38 5.22 -21.16 -0.65
CA MET A 38 6.39 -20.82 -1.46
C MET A 38 7.69 -21.20 -0.74
N LYS A 39 7.75 -21.07 0.61
CA LYS A 39 8.86 -21.54 1.43
C LYS A 39 9.11 -23.02 1.23
N ASP A 40 8.08 -23.83 1.34
CA ASP A 40 8.19 -25.29 1.20
C ASP A 40 8.58 -25.69 -0.22
N GLY A 41 7.95 -25.05 -1.24
CA GLY A 41 8.18 -25.36 -2.63
C GLY A 41 9.60 -25.01 -3.12
N LEU A 42 10.18 -23.92 -2.64
CA LEU A 42 11.52 -23.45 -3.03
C LEU A 42 12.61 -23.78 -2.01
N LYS A 43 12.24 -24.31 -0.83
CA LYS A 43 13.14 -24.59 0.29
C LYS A 43 13.96 -23.37 0.74
N PHE A 44 13.35 -22.19 0.67
CA PHE A 44 13.96 -20.93 1.10
C PHE A 44 13.87 -20.77 2.62
N ASP A 45 14.86 -20.08 3.20
CA ASP A 45 14.77 -19.60 4.57
C ASP A 45 13.91 -18.32 4.68
N TYR A 46 13.60 -17.88 5.89
CA TYR A 46 12.77 -16.69 6.09
C TYR A 46 13.52 -15.40 5.75
N THR A 47 14.85 -15.40 5.86
CA THR A 47 15.69 -14.29 5.40
C THR A 47 15.53 -14.07 3.90
N GLN A 48 15.62 -15.13 3.11
CA GLN A 48 15.42 -15.09 1.66
C GLN A 48 14.00 -14.59 1.31
N LEU A 49 12.98 -15.12 1.98
CA LEU A 49 11.60 -14.70 1.76
C LEU A 49 11.38 -13.24 2.17
N GLY A 50 11.98 -12.78 3.27
CA GLY A 50 12.00 -11.38 3.66
C GLY A 50 12.65 -10.50 2.59
N LEU A 51 13.80 -10.92 2.05
CA LEU A 51 14.47 -10.22 0.95
C LEU A 51 13.62 -10.15 -0.33
N LEU A 52 12.81 -11.17 -0.64
CA LEU A 52 11.84 -11.09 -1.75
C LEU A 52 10.82 -9.97 -1.52
N GLY A 53 10.35 -9.79 -0.29
CA GLY A 53 9.52 -8.65 0.12
C GLY A 53 10.26 -7.33 -0.06
N THR A 54 11.49 -7.23 0.44
CA THR A 54 12.38 -6.07 0.28
C THR A 54 12.58 -5.71 -1.19
N GLY A 55 12.85 -6.69 -2.06
CA GLY A 55 12.99 -6.48 -3.51
C GLY A 55 11.73 -5.84 -4.11
N ASN A 56 10.55 -6.32 -3.74
CA ASN A 56 9.29 -5.74 -4.18
C ASN A 56 9.13 -4.28 -3.74
N PHE A 57 9.53 -3.94 -2.50
CA PHE A 57 9.46 -2.57 -2.00
C PHE A 57 10.44 -1.63 -2.70
N ILE A 58 11.68 -2.07 -2.95
CA ILE A 58 12.67 -1.28 -3.68
C ILE A 58 12.14 -0.97 -5.09
N GLY A 59 11.62 -1.99 -5.79
CA GLY A 59 10.99 -1.80 -7.09
C GLY A 59 9.83 -0.81 -7.06
N TYR A 60 8.95 -0.93 -6.06
CA TYR A 60 7.84 -0.01 -5.85
C TYR A 60 8.31 1.44 -5.67
N LEU A 61 9.28 1.69 -4.79
CA LEU A 61 9.80 3.03 -4.52
C LEU A 61 10.43 3.64 -5.77
N THR A 62 11.22 2.87 -6.51
CA THR A 62 11.85 3.31 -7.75
C THR A 62 10.81 3.84 -8.73
N MET A 63 9.75 3.08 -8.96
CA MET A 63 8.73 3.46 -9.94
C MET A 63 7.62 4.34 -9.38
N ALA A 64 7.43 4.42 -8.07
CA ALA A 64 6.51 5.39 -7.47
C ALA A 64 6.93 6.84 -7.78
N ILE A 65 8.24 7.11 -7.79
CA ILE A 65 8.80 8.42 -8.15
C ILE A 65 8.70 8.64 -9.66
N ILE A 66 9.18 7.69 -10.45
CA ILE A 66 9.27 7.80 -11.92
C ILE A 66 7.89 7.74 -12.56
N GLY A 67 6.98 6.89 -12.03
CA GLY A 67 5.66 6.64 -12.61
C GLY A 67 4.77 7.88 -12.67
N GLY A 68 4.85 8.77 -11.67
CA GLY A 68 4.17 10.05 -11.70
C GLY A 68 4.65 10.95 -12.84
N PHE A 69 5.96 11.02 -13.07
CA PHE A 69 6.54 11.75 -14.18
C PHE A 69 6.15 11.15 -15.55
N LEU A 70 6.22 9.83 -15.67
CA LEU A 70 5.81 9.13 -16.90
C LEU A 70 4.32 9.37 -17.20
N ALA A 71 3.46 9.34 -16.19
CA ALA A 71 2.03 9.60 -16.35
C ALA A 71 1.73 11.04 -16.79
N ALA A 72 2.49 12.02 -16.28
CA ALA A 72 2.38 13.40 -16.72
C ALA A 72 2.80 13.59 -18.19
N ARG A 73 3.81 12.83 -18.65
CA ARG A 73 4.34 12.91 -20.02
C ARG A 73 3.54 12.09 -21.03
N PHE A 74 3.20 10.86 -20.71
CA PHE A 74 2.59 9.89 -21.64
C PHE A 74 1.09 9.64 -21.39
N GLY A 75 0.53 10.25 -20.34
CA GLY A 75 -0.86 10.05 -19.91
C GLY A 75 -1.04 8.85 -18.97
N THR A 76 -1.98 8.99 -18.03
CA THR A 76 -2.25 7.99 -16.99
C THR A 76 -2.72 6.67 -17.57
N ARG A 77 -3.52 6.68 -18.65
CA ARG A 77 -4.03 5.48 -19.33
C ARG A 77 -2.90 4.54 -19.77
N ILE A 78 -1.93 5.05 -20.51
CA ILE A 78 -0.83 4.24 -21.06
C ILE A 78 0.06 3.72 -19.93
N VAL A 79 0.45 4.59 -19.00
CA VAL A 79 1.37 4.22 -17.91
C VAL A 79 0.75 3.17 -17.00
N ILE A 80 -0.50 3.33 -16.56
CA ILE A 80 -1.20 2.34 -15.74
C ILE A 80 -1.31 1.00 -16.46
N THR A 81 -1.66 1.02 -17.74
CA THR A 81 -1.80 -0.22 -18.52
C THR A 81 -0.49 -0.98 -18.64
N LEU A 82 0.59 -0.30 -19.05
CA LEU A 82 1.90 -0.93 -19.19
C LEU A 82 2.43 -1.42 -17.83
N ALA A 83 2.18 -0.69 -16.77
CA ALA A 83 2.53 -1.08 -15.40
C ALA A 83 1.78 -2.34 -14.94
N LEU A 84 0.48 -2.46 -15.25
CA LEU A 84 -0.31 -3.66 -14.96
C LEU A 84 0.10 -4.85 -15.83
N ILE A 85 0.50 -4.64 -17.09
CA ILE A 85 1.06 -5.68 -17.95
C ILE A 85 2.38 -6.19 -17.36
N LEU A 86 3.30 -5.29 -17.00
CA LEU A 86 4.55 -5.66 -16.35
C LEU A 86 4.28 -6.46 -15.08
N LEU A 87 3.37 -5.99 -14.23
CA LEU A 87 2.98 -6.64 -12.98
C LEU A 87 2.41 -8.03 -13.26
N GLY A 88 1.46 -8.17 -14.17
CA GLY A 88 0.83 -9.46 -14.48
C GLY A 88 1.82 -10.48 -15.02
N ILE A 89 2.68 -10.07 -15.96
CA ILE A 89 3.75 -10.93 -16.51
C ILE A 89 4.71 -11.36 -15.41
N THR A 90 5.18 -10.44 -14.58
CA THR A 90 6.16 -10.75 -13.53
C THR A 90 5.57 -11.59 -12.41
N LEU A 91 4.26 -11.48 -12.11
CA LEU A 91 3.57 -12.41 -11.21
C LEU A 91 3.56 -13.83 -11.79
N ILE A 92 3.19 -14.01 -13.07
CA ILE A 92 3.24 -15.31 -13.75
C ILE A 92 4.67 -15.87 -13.70
N LEU A 93 5.65 -15.07 -14.06
CA LEU A 93 7.07 -15.45 -14.01
C LEU A 93 7.54 -15.78 -12.59
N THR A 94 7.01 -15.13 -11.55
CA THR A 94 7.29 -15.50 -10.15
C THR A 94 6.85 -16.93 -9.86
N GLY A 95 5.74 -17.39 -10.43
CA GLY A 95 5.30 -18.78 -10.34
C GLY A 95 6.25 -19.80 -10.98
N LEU A 96 7.10 -19.37 -11.93
CA LEU A 96 8.13 -20.21 -12.56
C LEU A 96 9.46 -20.25 -11.79
N ALA A 97 9.56 -19.55 -10.66
CA ALA A 97 10.81 -19.45 -9.91
C ALA A 97 11.33 -20.83 -9.45
N GLN A 98 12.65 -21.01 -9.61
CA GLN A 98 13.40 -22.16 -9.13
C GLN A 98 14.62 -21.77 -8.31
N SER A 99 15.02 -20.49 -8.35
CA SER A 99 16.16 -19.96 -7.61
C SER A 99 15.82 -18.61 -6.97
N PHE A 100 16.58 -18.29 -5.91
CA PHE A 100 16.41 -17.03 -5.18
C PHE A 100 16.62 -15.82 -6.07
N GLY A 101 17.71 -15.78 -6.86
CA GLY A 101 18.01 -14.63 -7.72
C GLY A 101 16.92 -14.36 -8.75
N TYR A 102 16.36 -15.42 -9.34
CA TYR A 102 15.23 -15.30 -10.26
C TYR A 102 13.97 -14.77 -9.55
N ALA A 103 13.60 -15.37 -8.41
CA ALA A 103 12.45 -14.94 -7.63
C ALA A 103 12.59 -13.48 -7.17
N PHE A 104 13.78 -13.08 -6.71
CA PHE A 104 14.07 -11.70 -6.29
C PHE A 104 13.89 -10.72 -7.44
N THR A 105 14.45 -11.02 -8.62
CA THR A 105 14.31 -10.18 -9.81
C THR A 105 12.84 -10.02 -10.22
N MET A 106 12.07 -11.11 -10.24
CA MET A 106 10.65 -11.06 -10.57
C MET A 106 9.86 -10.24 -9.53
N ARG A 107 10.16 -10.39 -8.25
CA ARG A 107 9.53 -9.58 -7.17
C ARG A 107 9.89 -8.10 -7.26
N PHE A 108 11.14 -7.76 -7.59
CA PHE A 108 11.56 -6.40 -7.84
C PHE A 108 10.80 -5.77 -9.03
N LEU A 109 10.72 -6.47 -10.16
CA LEU A 109 9.97 -6.02 -11.33
C LEU A 109 8.46 -5.91 -11.05
N THR A 110 7.89 -6.84 -10.27
CA THR A 110 6.50 -6.74 -9.78
C THR A 110 6.29 -5.47 -8.98
N GLY A 111 7.25 -5.13 -8.11
CA GLY A 111 7.25 -3.87 -7.37
C GLY A 111 7.27 -2.65 -8.27
N MET A 112 8.08 -2.65 -9.32
CA MET A 112 8.10 -1.57 -10.32
C MET A 112 6.72 -1.40 -10.97
N GLY A 113 6.10 -2.49 -11.41
CA GLY A 113 4.73 -2.47 -11.94
C GLY A 113 3.72 -1.90 -10.94
N ASN A 114 3.83 -2.28 -9.67
CA ASN A 114 2.97 -1.77 -8.60
C ASN A 114 3.11 -0.24 -8.44
N GLY A 115 4.34 0.28 -8.30
CA GLY A 115 4.58 1.71 -8.11
C GLY A 115 4.12 2.54 -9.31
N ALA A 116 4.42 2.08 -10.53
CA ALA A 116 4.02 2.74 -11.77
C ALA A 116 2.50 2.71 -12.02
N ALA A 117 1.76 1.75 -11.47
CA ALA A 117 0.30 1.68 -11.58
C ALA A 117 -0.41 2.51 -10.51
N TYR A 118 0.00 2.35 -9.24
CA TYR A 118 -0.71 2.91 -8.10
C TYR A 118 -0.67 4.44 -8.03
N VAL A 119 0.51 5.03 -8.19
CA VAL A 119 0.66 6.48 -8.05
C VAL A 119 -0.17 7.25 -9.08
N PRO A 120 -0.14 6.92 -10.38
CA PRO A 120 -1.04 7.55 -11.35
C PRO A 120 -2.53 7.24 -11.13
N ALA A 121 -2.87 6.03 -10.63
CA ALA A 121 -4.25 5.69 -10.32
C ALA A 121 -4.82 6.59 -9.21
N MET A 122 -4.04 6.88 -8.17
CA MET A 122 -4.44 7.81 -7.10
C MET A 122 -4.69 9.23 -7.63
N ALA A 123 -3.94 9.66 -8.63
CA ALA A 123 -4.09 10.98 -9.25
C ALA A 123 -5.40 11.14 -10.04
N LEU A 124 -6.04 10.05 -10.49
CA LEU A 124 -7.30 10.11 -11.25
C LEU A 124 -8.41 10.84 -10.49
N GLY A 125 -8.47 10.69 -9.15
CA GLY A 125 -9.44 11.39 -8.33
C GLY A 125 -9.33 12.92 -8.42
N SER A 126 -8.12 13.45 -8.51
CA SER A 126 -7.88 14.89 -8.61
C SER A 126 -8.11 15.44 -10.02
N VAL A 127 -8.00 14.61 -11.05
CA VAL A 127 -8.21 15.01 -12.45
C VAL A 127 -9.70 14.95 -12.83
N TRP A 128 -10.42 13.93 -12.37
CA TRP A 128 -11.80 13.66 -12.78
C TRP A 128 -12.86 14.26 -11.85
N PHE A 129 -12.48 14.78 -10.67
CA PHE A 129 -13.42 15.28 -9.66
C PHE A 129 -13.08 16.70 -9.19
N ALA A 130 -14.12 17.50 -8.96
CA ALA A 130 -14.02 18.82 -8.32
C ALA A 130 -13.42 18.71 -6.92
N MET A 131 -12.79 19.77 -6.42
CA MET A 131 -12.06 19.81 -5.15
C MET A 131 -12.84 19.21 -3.97
N LYS A 132 -14.14 19.52 -3.86
CA LYS A 132 -15.02 19.02 -2.78
C LYS A 132 -15.24 17.49 -2.78
N ARG A 133 -15.00 16.80 -3.92
CA ARG A 133 -15.25 15.36 -4.10
C ARG A 133 -13.97 14.56 -4.33
N ARG A 134 -12.80 15.19 -4.45
CA ARG A 134 -11.51 14.54 -4.74
C ARG A 134 -11.14 13.52 -3.68
N GLY A 135 -11.28 13.88 -2.40
CA GLY A 135 -10.96 12.98 -1.29
C GLY A 135 -11.79 11.70 -1.32
N PHE A 136 -13.10 11.80 -1.60
CA PHE A 136 -13.97 10.64 -1.73
C PHE A 136 -13.57 9.74 -2.90
N ALA A 137 -13.33 10.34 -4.08
CA ALA A 137 -12.90 9.60 -5.27
C ALA A 137 -11.56 8.88 -5.07
N THR A 138 -10.56 9.58 -4.49
CA THR A 138 -9.25 8.99 -4.16
C THR A 138 -9.38 7.92 -3.07
N GLY A 139 -10.29 8.09 -2.12
CA GLY A 139 -10.63 7.10 -1.10
C GLY A 139 -11.14 5.78 -1.68
N ILE A 140 -11.99 5.85 -2.73
CA ILE A 140 -12.44 4.64 -3.44
C ILE A 140 -11.25 3.92 -4.09
N VAL A 141 -10.37 4.65 -4.79
CA VAL A 141 -9.18 4.07 -5.44
C VAL A 141 -8.28 3.40 -4.39
N SER A 142 -8.02 4.07 -3.28
CA SER A 142 -7.15 3.54 -2.21
C SER A 142 -7.81 2.36 -1.47
N GLY A 143 -9.14 2.31 -1.40
CA GLY A 143 -9.90 1.18 -0.85
C GLY A 143 -9.63 -0.15 -1.57
N GLY A 144 -9.10 -0.08 -2.80
CA GLY A 144 -8.61 -1.25 -3.53
C GLY A 144 -7.51 -2.03 -2.82
N ILE A 145 -6.74 -1.40 -1.91
CA ILE A 145 -5.73 -2.11 -1.09
C ILE A 145 -6.45 -3.10 -0.16
N GLY A 146 -7.43 -2.62 0.59
CA GLY A 146 -8.22 -3.47 1.50
C GLY A 146 -9.03 -4.53 0.76
N ALA A 147 -9.70 -4.15 -0.33
CA ALA A 147 -10.44 -5.09 -1.18
C ALA A 147 -9.53 -6.17 -1.78
N GLY A 148 -8.34 -5.79 -2.28
CA GLY A 148 -7.37 -6.74 -2.80
C GLY A 148 -6.79 -7.67 -1.74
N THR A 149 -6.60 -7.18 -0.51
CA THR A 149 -6.19 -7.99 0.64
C THR A 149 -7.29 -9.00 1.01
N LEU A 150 -8.55 -8.56 1.05
CA LEU A 150 -9.70 -9.42 1.29
C LEU A 150 -9.81 -10.51 0.22
N ILE A 151 -9.77 -10.12 -1.06
CA ILE A 151 -9.85 -11.06 -2.18
C ILE A 151 -8.72 -12.09 -2.13
N SER A 152 -7.46 -11.65 -1.94
CA SER A 152 -6.33 -12.57 -1.88
C SER A 152 -6.39 -13.48 -0.65
N GLY A 153 -6.87 -12.98 0.50
CA GLY A 153 -7.07 -13.77 1.70
C GLY A 153 -8.09 -14.91 1.53
N LEU A 154 -9.14 -14.68 0.74
CA LEU A 154 -10.14 -15.71 0.43
C LEU A 154 -9.73 -16.62 -0.73
N LEU A 155 -9.17 -16.06 -1.80
CA LEU A 155 -8.89 -16.79 -3.04
C LEU A 155 -7.65 -17.68 -2.94
N VAL A 156 -6.55 -17.16 -2.37
CA VAL A 156 -5.27 -17.88 -2.37
C VAL A 156 -5.36 -19.23 -1.62
N PRO A 157 -5.97 -19.36 -0.43
CA PRO A 157 -6.10 -20.64 0.24
C PRO A 157 -6.87 -21.69 -0.57
N LEU A 158 -7.89 -21.25 -1.34
CA LEU A 158 -8.65 -22.15 -2.22
C LEU A 158 -7.77 -22.69 -3.35
N ILE A 159 -6.93 -21.85 -3.94
CA ILE A 159 -5.96 -22.26 -4.96
C ILE A 159 -4.93 -23.22 -4.36
N LEU A 160 -4.40 -22.91 -3.18
CA LEU A 160 -3.42 -23.77 -2.50
C LEU A 160 -4.02 -25.15 -2.19
N ALA A 161 -5.27 -25.21 -1.76
CA ALA A 161 -5.97 -26.46 -1.49
C ALA A 161 -6.23 -27.27 -2.78
N ALA A 162 -6.61 -26.60 -3.87
CA ALA A 162 -6.94 -27.25 -5.14
C ALA A 162 -5.71 -27.86 -5.85
N TYR A 163 -4.54 -27.20 -5.75
CA TYR A 163 -3.32 -27.58 -6.49
C TYR A 163 -2.21 -28.15 -5.58
N GLY A 164 -2.45 -28.28 -4.27
CA GLY A 164 -1.55 -28.92 -3.32
C GLY A 164 -0.14 -28.29 -3.30
N HIS A 165 0.90 -29.11 -3.43
CA HIS A 165 2.30 -28.69 -3.34
C HIS A 165 2.70 -27.59 -4.35
N GLU A 166 2.14 -27.62 -5.56
CA GLU A 166 2.37 -26.61 -6.60
C GLU A 166 1.41 -25.42 -6.51
N GLY A 167 0.49 -25.41 -5.54
CA GLY A 167 -0.56 -24.41 -5.41
C GLY A 167 -0.04 -22.96 -5.33
N TRP A 168 1.15 -22.75 -4.76
CA TRP A 168 1.77 -21.43 -4.72
C TRP A 168 2.14 -20.89 -6.12
N ARG A 169 2.52 -21.77 -7.08
CA ARG A 169 2.78 -21.40 -8.48
C ARG A 169 1.49 -21.02 -9.18
N TYR A 170 0.46 -21.85 -9.02
CA TYR A 170 -0.86 -21.58 -9.58
C TYR A 170 -1.49 -20.30 -9.01
N ALA A 171 -1.25 -19.99 -7.73
CA ALA A 171 -1.67 -18.71 -7.16
C ALA A 171 -1.05 -17.53 -7.92
N TRP A 172 0.25 -17.58 -8.21
CA TRP A 172 0.91 -16.54 -9.00
C TRP A 172 0.41 -16.48 -10.45
N TYR A 173 0.17 -17.63 -11.10
CA TYR A 173 -0.36 -17.67 -12.46
C TYR A 173 -1.76 -17.06 -12.54
N ILE A 174 -2.65 -17.42 -11.63
CA ILE A 174 -4.04 -16.96 -11.62
C ILE A 174 -4.09 -15.46 -11.30
N LEU A 175 -3.35 -14.99 -10.28
CA LEU A 175 -3.31 -13.58 -9.93
C LEU A 175 -2.68 -12.73 -11.03
N GLY A 176 -1.61 -13.23 -11.67
CA GLY A 176 -0.97 -12.57 -12.80
C GLY A 176 -1.87 -12.51 -14.04
N GLY A 177 -2.53 -13.62 -14.39
CA GLY A 177 -3.51 -13.67 -15.46
C GLY A 177 -4.68 -12.71 -15.24
N THR A 178 -5.21 -12.67 -14.02
CA THR A 178 -6.26 -11.71 -13.62
C THR A 178 -5.77 -10.26 -13.76
N ALA A 179 -4.54 -9.97 -13.38
CA ALA A 179 -3.96 -8.63 -13.52
C ALA A 179 -3.84 -8.23 -15.01
N LEU A 180 -3.50 -9.17 -15.92
CA LEU A 180 -3.47 -8.92 -17.37
C LEU A 180 -4.88 -8.65 -17.94
N VAL A 181 -5.89 -9.39 -17.48
CA VAL A 181 -7.29 -9.11 -17.85
C VAL A 181 -7.71 -7.72 -17.39
N ILE A 182 -7.39 -7.37 -16.13
CA ILE A 182 -7.64 -6.02 -15.59
C ILE A 182 -6.90 -4.97 -16.43
N ALA A 183 -5.66 -5.21 -16.86
CA ALA A 183 -4.91 -4.30 -17.74
C ALA A 183 -5.64 -4.02 -19.04
N GLY A 184 -6.22 -5.05 -19.69
CA GLY A 184 -7.04 -4.90 -20.90
C GLY A 184 -8.30 -4.05 -20.67
N ILE A 185 -9.03 -4.29 -19.57
CA ILE A 185 -10.24 -3.55 -19.19
C ILE A 185 -9.87 -2.09 -18.90
N VAL A 186 -8.80 -1.87 -18.14
CA VAL A 186 -8.28 -0.55 -17.79
C VAL A 186 -7.87 0.22 -19.04
N PHE A 187 -7.15 -0.42 -19.97
CA PHE A 187 -6.81 0.19 -21.27
C PHE A 187 -8.04 0.62 -22.07
N ALA A 188 -9.08 -0.20 -22.08
CA ALA A 188 -10.31 0.12 -22.82
C ALA A 188 -11.08 1.28 -22.19
N LEU A 189 -11.16 1.34 -20.85
CA LEU A 189 -12.09 2.21 -20.13
C LEU A 189 -11.43 3.43 -19.46
N ILE A 190 -10.14 3.41 -19.07
CA ILE A 190 -9.51 4.61 -18.53
C ILE A 190 -9.33 5.66 -19.63
N ARG A 191 -9.58 6.90 -19.24
CA ARG A 191 -9.21 8.11 -19.99
C ARG A 191 -8.39 8.99 -19.07
N SER A 192 -7.31 9.58 -19.61
CA SER A 192 -6.38 10.38 -18.81
C SER A 192 -7.01 11.67 -18.32
N ARG A 193 -7.93 12.25 -19.10
CA ARG A 193 -8.59 13.54 -18.81
C ARG A 193 -10.06 13.51 -19.21
N PRO A 194 -10.91 14.35 -18.57
CA PRO A 194 -12.31 14.49 -18.93
C PRO A 194 -12.54 15.02 -20.34
N ASP A 195 -11.68 15.93 -20.82
CA ASP A 195 -11.74 16.55 -22.15
C ASP A 195 -11.62 15.51 -23.29
N GLU A 196 -10.93 14.39 -23.10
CA GLU A 196 -10.91 13.26 -24.06
C GLU A 196 -12.32 12.71 -24.35
N LYS A 197 -13.31 13.03 -23.52
CA LYS A 197 -14.71 12.64 -23.66
C LYS A 197 -15.65 13.84 -23.83
N GLY A 198 -15.10 15.05 -23.99
CA GLY A 198 -15.89 16.28 -24.03
C GLY A 198 -16.65 16.54 -22.74
N LEU A 199 -16.11 16.10 -21.59
CA LEU A 199 -16.75 16.24 -20.28
C LEU A 199 -15.94 17.18 -19.38
N LEU A 200 -16.63 17.81 -18.43
CA LEU A 200 -16.01 18.50 -17.29
C LEU A 200 -15.79 17.52 -16.13
N PRO A 201 -14.91 17.84 -15.17
CA PRO A 201 -14.79 17.03 -13.94
C PRO A 201 -16.12 16.94 -13.18
N VAL A 202 -16.36 15.82 -12.53
CA VAL A 202 -17.58 15.58 -11.73
C VAL A 202 -17.74 16.66 -10.66
N GLY A 203 -18.86 17.39 -10.72
CA GLY A 203 -19.19 18.46 -9.76
C GLY A 203 -18.63 19.83 -10.15
N VAL A 204 -18.11 20.01 -11.37
CA VAL A 204 -17.79 21.32 -11.96
C VAL A 204 -18.94 21.74 -12.89
N SER A 205 -19.43 22.96 -12.74
CA SER A 205 -20.40 23.56 -13.65
C SER A 205 -19.69 24.34 -14.78
N GLU A 206 -20.29 24.46 -15.96
CA GLU A 206 -19.75 25.27 -17.04
C GLU A 206 -19.52 26.74 -16.63
N LYS A 207 -20.33 27.23 -15.69
CA LYS A 207 -20.21 28.60 -15.13
C LYS A 207 -18.99 28.77 -14.22
N ASP A 208 -18.48 27.67 -13.62
CA ASP A 208 -17.36 27.66 -12.70
C ASP A 208 -16.06 27.22 -13.41
N SER A 209 -16.11 26.96 -14.70
CA SER A 209 -14.92 26.57 -15.47
C SER A 209 -14.01 27.77 -15.60
N PRO A 210 -12.78 27.76 -15.05
CA PRO A 210 -11.79 28.77 -15.38
C PRO A 210 -11.54 28.72 -16.89
N PRO A 211 -11.30 29.87 -17.55
CA PRO A 211 -10.95 29.89 -18.97
C PRO A 211 -9.80 28.92 -19.23
N PRO A 212 -9.74 28.27 -20.42
CA PRO A 212 -8.70 27.31 -20.72
C PRO A 212 -7.35 27.97 -20.49
N SER A 213 -6.69 27.54 -19.43
CA SER A 213 -5.36 28.06 -19.09
C SER A 213 -4.38 27.53 -20.14
N PRO A 214 -3.75 28.37 -20.93
CA PRO A 214 -2.74 27.93 -21.87
C PRO A 214 -1.53 27.44 -21.05
N ALA A 215 -1.26 26.17 -21.13
CA ALA A 215 -0.24 25.42 -20.40
C ALA A 215 -0.48 25.41 -18.88
N GLY A 216 -0.55 24.18 -18.32
CA GLY A 216 -0.61 24.00 -16.85
C GLY A 216 0.48 24.83 -16.17
N PRO A 217 0.32 25.14 -14.87
CA PRO A 217 1.26 25.98 -14.17
C PRO A 217 2.65 25.47 -14.50
N LYS A 218 3.49 26.32 -15.11
CA LYS A 218 4.93 26.07 -15.18
C LYS A 218 5.27 25.65 -13.76
N VAL A 219 5.73 24.41 -13.58
CA VAL A 219 6.28 23.97 -12.31
C VAL A 219 7.45 24.91 -12.10
N SER A 220 7.14 26.10 -11.51
CA SER A 220 8.16 26.96 -10.96
C SER A 220 8.93 26.01 -10.07
N SER A 221 10.22 25.90 -10.29
CA SER A 221 11.11 25.01 -9.55
C SER A 221 10.65 24.99 -8.11
N LEU A 222 9.88 23.93 -7.75
CA LEU A 222 9.44 23.68 -6.40
C LEU A 222 10.73 23.78 -5.59
N GLN A 223 10.79 24.71 -4.66
CA GLN A 223 11.99 24.92 -3.86
C GLN A 223 12.12 23.74 -2.91
N TRP A 224 12.48 22.57 -3.47
CA TRP A 224 12.73 21.35 -2.72
C TRP A 224 13.75 21.60 -1.60
N SER A 225 14.72 22.49 -1.87
CA SER A 225 15.71 22.92 -0.88
C SER A 225 15.10 23.49 0.40
N SER A 226 13.99 24.19 0.32
CA SER A 226 13.32 24.72 1.53
C SER A 226 12.69 23.64 2.39
N VAL A 227 12.19 22.55 1.79
CA VAL A 227 11.63 21.39 2.52
C VAL A 227 12.77 20.63 3.22
N TYR A 228 13.88 20.38 2.52
CA TYR A 228 15.04 19.66 3.07
C TYR A 228 15.76 20.43 4.19
N GLY A 229 15.67 21.75 4.19
CA GLY A 229 16.25 22.59 5.22
C GLY A 229 15.46 22.62 6.56
N MET A 230 14.25 22.02 6.63
CA MET A 230 13.41 22.06 7.82
C MET A 230 13.67 20.86 8.73
N PRO A 231 14.26 20.99 9.93
CA PRO A 231 14.48 19.87 10.85
C PRO A 231 13.19 19.15 11.25
N SER A 232 12.07 19.87 11.32
CA SER A 232 10.76 19.31 11.62
C SER A 232 10.29 18.27 10.59
N VAL A 233 10.65 18.43 9.33
CA VAL A 233 10.29 17.49 8.24
C VAL A 233 11.14 16.22 8.32
N TRP A 234 12.42 16.34 8.69
CA TRP A 234 13.27 15.18 8.98
C TRP A 234 12.76 14.36 10.14
N TYR A 235 12.33 15.06 11.21
CA TYR A 235 11.74 14.40 12.37
C TYR A 235 10.40 13.70 12.02
N LEU A 236 9.57 14.35 11.21
CA LEU A 236 8.35 13.74 10.69
C LEU A 236 8.67 12.50 9.83
N GLY A 237 9.73 12.56 9.03
CA GLY A 237 10.25 11.43 8.27
C GLY A 237 10.68 10.28 9.18
N LEU A 238 11.43 10.57 10.27
CA LEU A 238 11.84 9.56 11.25
C LEU A 238 10.61 8.88 11.89
N VAL A 239 9.60 9.66 12.28
CA VAL A 239 8.35 9.09 12.80
C VAL A 239 7.73 8.16 11.75
N TYR A 240 7.69 8.54 10.48
CA TYR A 240 7.11 7.72 9.43
C TYR A 240 7.95 6.46 9.10
N PHE A 241 9.27 6.51 9.32
CA PHE A 241 10.16 5.35 9.22
C PHE A 241 9.76 4.24 10.20
N PHE A 242 9.49 4.57 11.48
CA PHE A 242 9.09 3.57 12.47
C PHE A 242 7.85 2.79 12.05
N TYR A 243 6.89 3.47 11.43
CA TYR A 243 5.73 2.79 10.86
C TYR A 243 6.11 1.87 9.70
N GLY A 244 6.85 2.41 8.72
CA GLY A 244 7.28 1.64 7.56
C GLY A 244 7.99 0.34 7.94
N PHE A 245 8.83 0.41 8.98
CA PHE A 245 9.58 -0.73 9.47
C PHE A 245 8.72 -1.74 10.23
N SER A 246 7.88 -1.27 11.16
CA SER A 246 7.15 -2.16 12.07
C SER A 246 6.00 -2.90 11.40
N TYR A 247 5.13 -2.17 10.68
CA TYR A 247 3.92 -2.79 10.12
C TYR A 247 4.22 -3.84 9.06
N ILE A 248 5.32 -3.66 8.32
CA ILE A 248 5.65 -4.56 7.23
C ILE A 248 6.17 -5.91 7.70
N ILE A 249 6.81 -5.98 8.87
CA ILE A 249 7.20 -7.24 9.50
C ILE A 249 5.93 -8.06 9.78
N TYR A 250 4.95 -7.44 10.43
CA TYR A 250 3.68 -8.10 10.71
C TYR A 250 2.99 -8.56 9.43
N MET A 251 2.86 -7.68 8.44
CA MET A 251 2.22 -8.01 7.18
C MET A 251 2.92 -9.14 6.41
N THR A 252 4.25 -9.14 6.38
CA THR A 252 5.01 -10.13 5.61
C THR A 252 4.89 -11.52 6.21
N PHE A 253 5.01 -11.63 7.52
CA PHE A 253 5.11 -12.91 8.21
C PHE A 253 3.82 -13.36 8.91
N PHE A 254 2.73 -12.61 8.76
CA PHE A 254 1.43 -12.92 9.36
C PHE A 254 0.99 -14.37 9.11
N ALA A 255 0.85 -14.78 7.86
CA ALA A 255 0.40 -16.13 7.55
C ALA A 255 1.48 -17.19 7.86
N ALA A 256 2.76 -16.85 7.70
CA ALA A 256 3.84 -17.77 8.02
C ALA A 256 3.84 -18.17 9.50
N TYR A 257 3.61 -17.24 10.40
CA TYR A 257 3.47 -17.52 11.83
C TYR A 257 2.31 -18.47 12.13
N LEU A 258 1.12 -18.17 11.61
CA LEU A 258 -0.06 -19.01 11.84
C LEU A 258 0.11 -20.42 11.28
N VAL A 259 0.65 -20.54 10.07
CA VAL A 259 0.74 -21.83 9.39
C VAL A 259 1.95 -22.64 9.85
N LYS A 260 3.12 -22.00 9.97
CA LYS A 260 4.39 -22.71 10.20
C LYS A 260 4.76 -22.85 11.67
N GLU A 261 4.39 -21.91 12.52
CA GLU A 261 4.72 -21.96 13.95
C GLU A 261 3.52 -22.41 14.79
N MET A 262 2.30 -21.95 14.45
CA MET A 262 1.09 -22.33 15.18
C MET A 262 0.39 -23.57 14.62
N GLY A 263 0.79 -24.09 13.46
CA GLY A 263 0.21 -25.29 12.86
C GLY A 263 -1.21 -25.14 12.35
N LEU A 264 -1.68 -23.88 12.17
CA LEU A 264 -3.03 -23.60 11.70
C LEU A 264 -3.13 -23.75 10.18
N THR A 265 -4.35 -23.91 9.67
CA THR A 265 -4.59 -24.13 8.26
C THR A 265 -4.38 -22.85 7.43
N GLN A 266 -4.03 -23.00 6.15
CA GLN A 266 -3.95 -21.90 5.20
C GLN A 266 -5.30 -21.15 5.06
N ALA A 267 -6.42 -21.90 5.17
CA ALA A 267 -7.77 -21.31 5.12
C ALA A 267 -8.01 -20.40 6.32
N TYR A 268 -7.58 -20.80 7.51
CA TYR A 268 -7.68 -19.98 8.73
C TYR A 268 -6.86 -18.69 8.60
N ALA A 269 -5.59 -18.82 8.19
CA ALA A 269 -4.71 -17.67 7.98
C ALA A 269 -5.26 -16.71 6.90
N GLY A 270 -5.80 -17.26 5.81
CA GLY A 270 -6.44 -16.49 4.74
C GLY A 270 -7.71 -15.78 5.19
N GLY A 271 -8.55 -16.43 6.01
CA GLY A 271 -9.75 -15.83 6.59
C GLY A 271 -9.44 -14.63 7.49
N LEU A 272 -8.43 -14.77 8.37
CA LEU A 272 -7.96 -13.66 9.19
C LEU A 272 -7.36 -12.53 8.35
N TRP A 273 -6.63 -12.86 7.28
CA TRP A 273 -6.07 -11.87 6.36
C TRP A 273 -7.17 -11.12 5.58
N ALA A 274 -8.22 -11.83 5.19
CA ALA A 274 -9.41 -11.23 4.58
C ALA A 274 -10.13 -10.28 5.55
N LEU A 275 -10.22 -10.64 6.83
CA LEU A 275 -10.75 -9.78 7.89
C LEU A 275 -9.93 -8.49 8.01
N VAL A 276 -8.60 -8.60 8.06
CA VAL A 276 -7.69 -7.44 8.04
C VAL A 276 -7.96 -6.56 6.83
N GLY A 277 -8.08 -7.14 5.63
CA GLY A 277 -8.37 -6.41 4.40
C GLY A 277 -9.70 -5.67 4.44
N GLY A 278 -10.77 -6.34 4.88
CA GLY A 278 -12.10 -5.74 5.01
C GLY A 278 -12.12 -4.56 5.98
N LEU A 279 -11.57 -4.73 7.17
CA LEU A 279 -11.51 -3.68 8.20
C LEU A 279 -10.61 -2.51 7.77
N SER A 280 -9.51 -2.77 7.08
CA SER A 280 -8.56 -1.75 6.66
C SER A 280 -9.15 -0.75 5.67
N THR A 281 -10.23 -1.09 5.00
CA THR A 281 -10.96 -0.20 4.09
C THR A 281 -11.51 1.04 4.83
N PHE A 282 -11.87 0.91 6.09
CA PHE A 282 -12.42 1.99 6.91
C PHE A 282 -11.37 2.77 7.71
N CYS A 283 -10.16 2.24 7.80
CA CYS A 283 -9.08 2.74 8.64
C CYS A 283 -8.78 4.23 8.43
N GLY A 284 -8.65 4.68 7.17
CA GLY A 284 -8.33 6.06 6.84
C GLY A 284 -9.38 7.06 7.32
N ILE A 285 -10.66 6.71 7.25
CA ILE A 285 -11.78 7.55 7.73
C ILE A 285 -11.73 7.67 9.24
N ILE A 286 -11.59 6.55 9.94
CA ILE A 286 -11.55 6.50 11.41
C ILE A 286 -10.40 7.34 11.94
N TRP A 287 -9.18 7.09 11.47
CA TRP A 287 -7.99 7.73 12.00
C TRP A 287 -7.77 9.15 11.50
N GLY A 288 -8.27 9.48 10.32
CA GLY A 288 -8.35 10.87 9.86
C GLY A 288 -9.15 11.70 10.84
N HIS A 289 -10.36 11.25 11.20
CA HIS A 289 -11.23 11.92 12.15
C HIS A 289 -10.64 12.00 13.57
N ILE A 290 -10.05 10.90 14.06
CA ILE A 290 -9.38 10.88 15.37
C ILE A 290 -8.24 11.91 15.41
N SER A 291 -7.39 11.95 14.35
CA SER A 291 -6.25 12.87 14.30
C SER A 291 -6.67 14.33 14.13
N ASP A 292 -7.81 14.60 13.50
CA ASP A 292 -8.35 15.95 13.40
C ASP A 292 -8.84 16.47 14.75
N ARG A 293 -9.40 15.60 15.61
CA ARG A 293 -9.88 15.96 16.95
C ARG A 293 -8.77 16.04 18.00
N LEU A 294 -7.86 15.06 18.04
CA LEU A 294 -6.81 14.97 19.05
C LEU A 294 -5.55 15.76 18.69
N GLY A 295 -5.43 16.21 17.44
CA GLY A 295 -4.20 16.74 16.84
C GLY A 295 -3.29 15.64 16.30
N ARG A 296 -2.42 16.00 15.35
CA ARG A 296 -1.55 15.03 14.59
C ARG A 296 -0.64 14.22 15.50
N SER A 297 -0.02 14.86 16.48
CA SER A 297 0.89 14.24 17.45
C SER A 297 0.21 13.15 18.27
N ARG A 298 -0.89 13.47 18.96
CA ARG A 298 -1.62 12.52 19.81
C ARG A 298 -2.35 11.45 18.98
N GLY A 299 -2.90 11.84 17.82
CA GLY A 299 -3.52 10.90 16.90
C GLY A 299 -2.53 9.85 16.39
N ALA A 300 -1.33 10.27 16.00
CA ALA A 300 -0.26 9.36 15.59
C ALA A 300 0.21 8.47 16.75
N ALA A 301 0.42 9.05 17.94
CA ALA A 301 0.83 8.29 19.12
C ALA A 301 -0.19 7.18 19.47
N LEU A 302 -1.49 7.51 19.46
CA LEU A 302 -2.55 6.53 19.72
C LEU A 302 -2.57 5.43 18.64
N ALA A 303 -2.39 5.78 17.35
CA ALA A 303 -2.33 4.81 16.28
C ALA A 303 -1.14 3.85 16.43
N TYR A 304 0.03 4.37 16.77
CA TYR A 304 1.22 3.57 17.07
C TYR A 304 1.02 2.66 18.27
N PHE A 305 0.36 3.16 19.33
CA PHE A 305 0.03 2.36 20.50
C PHE A 305 -0.84 1.14 20.12
N VAL A 306 -1.91 1.37 19.36
CA VAL A 306 -2.81 0.28 18.92
C VAL A 306 -2.08 -0.71 18.01
N LEU A 307 -1.24 -0.22 17.08
CA LEU A 307 -0.41 -1.07 16.23
C LEU A 307 0.58 -1.90 17.04
N GLY A 308 1.34 -1.26 17.95
CA GLY A 308 2.29 -1.95 18.81
C GLY A 308 1.62 -3.02 19.67
N LEU A 309 0.46 -2.68 20.25
CA LEU A 309 -0.31 -3.63 21.03
C LEU A 309 -0.82 -4.80 20.17
N SER A 310 -1.25 -4.54 18.92
CA SER A 310 -1.68 -5.61 18.01
C SER A 310 -0.55 -6.61 17.74
N TYR A 311 0.68 -6.15 17.56
CA TYR A 311 1.84 -7.03 17.35
C TYR A 311 2.20 -7.84 18.61
N LEU A 312 2.12 -7.21 19.80
CA LEU A 312 2.36 -7.92 21.06
C LEU A 312 1.28 -8.97 21.34
N VAL A 313 0.01 -8.63 21.13
CA VAL A 313 -1.11 -9.58 21.25
C VAL A 313 -0.89 -10.78 20.33
N TYR A 314 -0.49 -10.52 19.08
CA TYR A 314 -0.21 -11.57 18.09
C TYR A 314 0.94 -12.49 18.50
N ALA A 315 2.00 -11.91 19.06
CA ALA A 315 3.20 -12.65 19.48
C ALA A 315 3.01 -13.47 20.77
N LEU A 316 2.25 -12.91 21.73
CA LEU A 316 2.21 -13.41 23.10
C LEU A 316 0.94 -14.19 23.42
N ILE A 317 -0.21 -13.85 22.82
CA ILE A 317 -1.49 -14.53 23.07
C ILE A 317 -1.73 -15.57 21.95
N LYS A 318 -1.13 -16.74 22.11
CA LYS A 318 -1.12 -17.84 21.14
C LYS A 318 -2.43 -18.64 21.14
N THR A 319 -3.55 -17.93 21.09
CA THR A 319 -4.92 -18.48 21.05
C THR A 319 -5.69 -17.89 19.89
N GLU A 320 -6.75 -18.55 19.46
CA GLU A 320 -7.65 -18.02 18.41
C GLU A 320 -8.14 -16.61 18.76
N PHE A 321 -8.54 -16.38 20.01
CA PHE A 321 -8.96 -15.06 20.49
C PHE A 321 -7.84 -14.02 20.27
N GLY A 322 -6.59 -14.34 20.62
CA GLY A 322 -5.45 -13.45 20.43
C GLY A 322 -5.21 -13.12 18.95
N PHE A 323 -5.33 -14.09 18.06
CA PHE A 323 -5.16 -13.90 16.63
C PHE A 323 -6.27 -13.03 16.03
N TYR A 324 -7.56 -13.27 16.41
CA TYR A 324 -8.66 -12.41 15.99
C TYR A 324 -8.53 -10.99 16.54
N LEU A 325 -8.21 -10.85 17.82
CA LEU A 325 -8.05 -9.54 18.47
C LEU A 325 -6.93 -8.73 17.77
N SER A 326 -5.77 -9.35 17.53
CA SER A 326 -4.68 -8.73 16.80
C SER A 326 -5.08 -8.33 15.38
N ALA A 327 -5.74 -9.23 14.64
CA ALA A 327 -6.18 -8.97 13.28
C ALA A 327 -7.20 -7.80 13.20
N ILE A 328 -8.11 -7.71 14.17
CA ILE A 328 -9.08 -6.60 14.25
C ILE A 328 -8.36 -5.29 14.57
N MET A 329 -7.51 -5.28 15.60
CA MET A 329 -6.75 -4.08 15.98
C MET A 329 -5.86 -3.59 14.84
N PHE A 330 -5.13 -4.51 14.21
CA PHE A 330 -4.29 -4.19 13.06
C PHE A 330 -5.13 -3.72 11.86
N GLY A 331 -6.17 -4.44 11.48
CA GLY A 331 -7.03 -4.09 10.35
C GLY A 331 -7.63 -2.70 10.48
N LEU A 332 -8.14 -2.36 11.66
CA LEU A 332 -8.70 -1.03 11.93
C LEU A 332 -7.64 0.09 11.99
N THR A 333 -6.35 -0.26 12.06
CA THR A 333 -5.27 0.73 12.27
C THR A 333 -4.20 0.68 11.15
N ALA A 334 -4.24 -0.32 10.28
CA ALA A 334 -3.19 -0.59 9.30
C ALA A 334 -2.77 0.64 8.45
N TRP A 335 -3.70 1.49 8.04
CA TRP A 335 -3.42 2.67 7.20
C TRP A 335 -3.59 4.01 7.95
N SER A 336 -3.59 3.98 9.29
CA SER A 336 -3.75 5.16 10.14
C SER A 336 -2.62 6.16 9.97
N ILE A 337 -1.37 5.68 10.13
CA ILE A 337 -0.18 6.54 10.09
C ILE A 337 0.01 7.20 8.71
N PRO A 338 -0.10 6.51 7.56
CA PRO A 338 -0.05 7.16 6.26
C PRO A 338 -1.07 8.29 6.11
N THR A 339 -2.29 8.09 6.59
CA THR A 339 -3.35 9.11 6.54
C THR A 339 -2.99 10.33 7.39
N ILE A 340 -2.50 10.11 8.61
CA ILE A 340 -2.09 11.17 9.53
C ILE A 340 -0.87 11.91 9.00
N MET A 341 0.13 11.20 8.46
CA MET A 341 1.36 11.78 7.92
C MET A 341 1.10 12.61 6.66
N ALA A 342 0.15 12.21 5.82
CA ALA A 342 -0.25 13.01 4.67
C ALA A 342 -0.84 14.38 5.09
N ALA A 343 -1.66 14.40 6.13
CA ALA A 343 -2.20 15.64 6.69
C ALA A 343 -1.11 16.45 7.43
N ALA A 344 -0.28 15.78 8.25
CA ALA A 344 0.80 16.42 8.98
C ALA A 344 1.82 17.10 8.04
N ALA A 345 2.17 16.47 6.91
CA ALA A 345 3.06 17.09 5.93
C ALA A 345 2.55 18.47 5.49
N GLY A 346 1.25 18.57 5.18
CA GLY A 346 0.62 19.86 4.84
C GLY A 346 0.65 20.87 5.99
N ASP A 347 0.41 20.40 7.22
CA ASP A 347 0.40 21.24 8.42
C ASP A 347 1.80 21.78 8.76
N PHE A 348 2.88 21.05 8.40
CA PHE A 348 4.28 21.40 8.73
C PHE A 348 4.94 22.29 7.68
N VAL A 349 4.71 22.04 6.37
CA VAL A 349 5.38 22.77 5.29
C VAL A 349 4.46 23.77 4.59
N GLY A 350 3.21 23.84 5.00
CA GLY A 350 2.18 24.67 4.37
C GLY A 350 1.59 24.04 3.09
N PRO A 351 0.40 24.51 2.66
CA PRO A 351 -0.35 23.90 1.55
C PRO A 351 0.40 23.87 0.22
N ARG A 352 1.27 24.86 -0.04
CA ARG A 352 2.04 24.96 -1.30
C ARG A 352 3.12 23.90 -1.43
N LEU A 353 3.72 23.49 -0.33
CA LEU A 353 4.81 22.51 -0.29
C LEU A 353 4.38 21.15 0.24
N ALA A 354 3.08 20.95 0.53
CA ALA A 354 2.55 19.73 1.16
C ALA A 354 2.91 18.45 0.38
N SER A 355 2.81 18.47 -0.94
CA SER A 355 3.17 17.33 -1.80
C SER A 355 4.66 17.03 -1.79
N ALA A 356 5.51 18.06 -1.74
CA ALA A 356 6.96 17.91 -1.64
C ALA A 356 7.36 17.36 -0.27
N GLY A 357 6.76 17.89 0.82
CA GLY A 357 6.96 17.40 2.18
C GLY A 357 6.54 15.94 2.32
N LEU A 358 5.35 15.58 1.83
CA LEU A 358 4.87 14.19 1.84
C LEU A 358 5.80 13.26 1.04
N GLY A 359 6.21 13.69 -0.15
CA GLY A 359 7.16 12.93 -0.98
C GLY A 359 8.47 12.65 -0.23
N PHE A 360 9.01 13.67 0.44
CA PHE A 360 10.25 13.52 1.20
C PHE A 360 10.11 12.56 2.38
N ILE A 361 9.08 12.71 3.22
CA ILE A 361 8.89 11.79 4.37
C ILE A 361 8.55 10.38 3.92
N THR A 362 7.96 10.20 2.74
CA THR A 362 7.68 8.88 2.16
C THR A 362 8.96 8.11 1.81
N LEU A 363 10.09 8.78 1.57
CA LEU A 363 11.39 8.12 1.42
C LEU A 363 11.79 7.38 2.70
N PHE A 364 11.61 8.01 3.86
CA PHE A 364 11.89 7.38 5.17
C PHE A 364 10.98 6.18 5.42
N PHE A 365 9.70 6.33 5.14
CA PHE A 365 8.74 5.22 5.17
C PHE A 365 9.18 4.07 4.27
N GLY A 366 9.61 4.38 3.06
CA GLY A 366 10.09 3.39 2.09
C GLY A 366 11.36 2.66 2.54
N ILE A 367 12.29 3.36 3.17
CA ILE A 367 13.49 2.73 3.76
C ILE A 367 13.08 1.75 4.85
N GLY A 368 12.15 2.14 5.73
CA GLY A 368 11.61 1.24 6.76
C GLY A 368 10.98 -0.01 6.14
N GLN A 369 10.18 0.15 5.09
CA GLN A 369 9.55 -0.97 4.37
C GLN A 369 10.56 -1.90 3.70
N ALA A 370 11.67 -1.37 3.21
CA ALA A 370 12.71 -2.18 2.58
C ALA A 370 13.50 -2.99 3.61
N LEU A 371 13.77 -2.41 4.78
CA LEU A 371 14.56 -3.07 5.83
C LEU A 371 13.74 -4.07 6.66
N GLY A 372 12.46 -3.79 6.90
CA GLY A 372 11.61 -4.57 7.79
C GLY A 372 11.52 -6.05 7.44
N PRO A 373 11.17 -6.45 6.22
CA PRO A 373 11.03 -7.87 5.86
C PRO A 373 12.35 -8.64 5.93
N ALA A 374 13.46 -8.04 5.50
CA ALA A 374 14.78 -8.65 5.55
C ALA A 374 15.21 -8.92 6.99
N LEU A 375 15.09 -7.90 7.88
CA LEU A 375 15.43 -8.08 9.28
C LEU A 375 14.45 -9.03 10.00
N GLY A 376 13.14 -8.92 9.70
CA GLY A 376 12.14 -9.82 10.28
C GLY A 376 12.38 -11.28 9.91
N GLY A 377 12.76 -11.57 8.67
CA GLY A 377 13.13 -12.92 8.22
C GLY A 377 14.39 -13.42 8.90
N TYR A 378 15.44 -12.60 8.95
CA TYR A 378 16.69 -12.94 9.64
C TYR A 378 16.47 -13.25 11.13
N LEU A 379 15.68 -12.41 11.82
CA LEU A 379 15.34 -12.66 13.23
C LEU A 379 14.53 -13.95 13.41
N ALA A 380 13.62 -14.27 12.49
CA ALA A 380 12.85 -15.51 12.53
C ALA A 380 13.74 -16.75 12.35
N ASP A 381 14.73 -16.69 11.46
CA ASP A 381 15.67 -17.79 11.23
C ASP A 381 16.59 -18.03 12.44
N ILE A 382 17.20 -16.99 13.00
CA ILE A 382 18.13 -17.15 14.15
C ILE A 382 17.41 -17.52 15.44
N SER A 383 16.20 -16.97 15.69
CA SER A 383 15.41 -17.26 16.89
C SER A 383 14.57 -18.53 16.74
N ARG A 384 14.43 -19.05 15.53
CA ARG A 384 13.53 -20.15 15.17
C ARG A 384 12.07 -19.89 15.59
N SER A 385 11.67 -18.64 15.66
CA SER A 385 10.33 -18.20 16.07
C SER A 385 9.99 -16.85 15.48
N PHE A 386 8.74 -16.65 15.10
CA PHE A 386 8.22 -15.35 14.70
C PHE A 386 7.88 -14.44 15.89
N THR A 387 7.85 -14.97 17.11
CA THR A 387 7.62 -14.16 18.32
C THR A 387 8.62 -13.01 18.39
N VAL A 388 9.92 -13.27 18.15
CA VAL A 388 10.98 -12.24 18.21
C VAL A 388 10.77 -11.12 17.18
N PRO A 389 10.59 -11.39 15.88
CA PRO A 389 10.25 -10.35 14.89
C PRO A 389 9.05 -9.49 15.29
N PHE A 390 7.98 -10.10 15.82
CA PHE A 390 6.79 -9.33 16.22
C PHE A 390 7.00 -8.50 17.48
N LEU A 391 7.79 -9.00 18.45
CA LEU A 391 8.20 -8.21 19.61
C LEU A 391 9.04 -6.99 19.19
N VAL A 392 9.97 -7.18 18.25
CA VAL A 392 10.77 -6.07 17.68
C VAL A 392 9.87 -5.08 16.96
N ALA A 393 8.93 -5.55 16.13
CA ALA A 393 7.95 -4.68 15.48
C ALA A 393 7.12 -3.88 16.50
N GLY A 394 6.70 -4.52 17.61
CA GLY A 394 6.00 -3.88 18.73
C GLY A 394 6.85 -2.80 19.39
N GLY A 395 8.09 -3.12 19.74
CA GLY A 395 9.04 -2.18 20.35
C GLY A 395 9.29 -0.95 19.47
N ILE A 396 9.49 -1.17 18.15
CA ILE A 396 9.65 -0.08 17.18
C ILE A 396 8.38 0.74 17.02
N SER A 397 7.20 0.12 17.07
CA SER A 397 5.93 0.84 17.06
C SER A 397 5.79 1.72 18.31
N PHE A 398 6.16 1.25 19.49
CA PHE A 398 6.17 2.06 20.70
C PHE A 398 7.24 3.17 20.66
N ALA A 399 8.39 2.95 20.06
CA ALA A 399 9.35 4.02 19.78
C ALA A 399 8.73 5.10 18.88
N GLY A 400 7.98 4.69 17.84
CA GLY A 400 7.20 5.59 17.00
C GLY A 400 6.10 6.34 17.76
N MET A 401 5.44 5.69 18.73
CA MET A 401 4.48 6.32 19.64
C MET A 401 5.14 7.43 20.45
N VAL A 402 6.24 7.11 21.11
CA VAL A 402 6.98 8.11 21.92
C VAL A 402 7.48 9.26 21.05
N ALA A 403 8.10 8.96 19.90
CA ALA A 403 8.54 9.97 18.94
C ALA A 403 7.37 10.86 18.46
N SER A 404 6.19 10.29 18.23
CA SER A 404 5.03 11.06 17.80
C SER A 404 4.59 12.11 18.83
N LEU A 405 4.76 11.87 20.12
CA LEU A 405 4.39 12.82 21.18
C LEU A 405 5.25 14.10 21.15
N PHE A 406 6.46 14.02 20.62
CA PHE A 406 7.37 15.15 20.46
C PHE A 406 7.22 15.90 19.12
N LEU A 407 6.26 15.50 18.27
CA LEU A 407 5.92 16.25 17.07
C LEU A 407 5.35 17.62 17.44
N LYS A 408 6.15 18.66 17.29
CA LYS A 408 5.73 20.05 17.49
C LYS A 408 5.50 20.68 16.13
N LYS A 409 4.31 21.25 15.91
CA LYS A 409 4.05 22.09 14.74
C LYS A 409 5.03 23.26 14.78
N PRO A 410 5.73 23.60 13.66
CA PRO A 410 6.52 24.81 13.59
C PRO A 410 5.64 26.01 13.97
N GLN A 411 6.13 26.85 14.86
CA GLN A 411 5.49 28.15 15.12
C GLN A 411 5.64 28.97 13.85
N ALA A 412 4.53 29.46 13.31
CA ALA A 412 4.46 30.29 12.12
C ALA A 412 5.11 31.64 12.37
#